data_dce6db4d635647c6ea61fdf92b2eab12
#
_entry.id   dce6db4d635647c6ea61fdf92b2eab12
#
_cell.length_a   1.000
_cell.length_b   1.000
_cell.length_c   1.000
_cell.angle_alpha   90.00
_cell.angle_beta   90.00
_cell.angle_gamma   90.00
#
_symmetry.space_group_name_H-M   'P 1'
#
loop_
_entity.id
_entity.type
_entity.pdbx_description
1 polymer ?
#
loop_
_entity_poly.entity_id
_entity_poly.type
_entity_poly.pdbx_seq_one_letter_code
_entity_poly.pdbx_strand_id
1 'polypeptide(L)'
;MKITVISGTARKQGRTRIAASYITRTYQAELIDLSEFILPIFNGDEEQNSLENVRKLKASVKEADAVVLLSPEYHSGMSGALKNALDFLSNEQFSGKPVALFACAGGGKGGMNALANMRIVARGVYANVITKQLVLDPIHIDEEHQTVTEAAKANIKNVL
;
A
#
# COMPACT_ATOMS: atom_id res chain seq x y z
N MET A 1 -10.59 -13.42 8.29
CA MET A 1 -9.98 -12.08 8.37
C MET A 1 -9.89 -11.53 6.94
N LYS A 2 -10.54 -10.41 6.68
CA LYS A 2 -10.53 -9.74 5.37
C LYS A 2 -9.36 -8.74 5.35
N ILE A 3 -8.44 -8.89 4.41
CA ILE A 3 -7.28 -8.00 4.27
C ILE A 3 -7.42 -7.24 2.95
N THR A 4 -7.17 -5.93 2.98
CA THR A 4 -7.04 -5.12 1.77
C THR A 4 -5.58 -4.70 1.59
N VAL A 5 -5.02 -4.98 0.42
CA VAL A 5 -3.67 -4.58 0.00
C VAL A 5 -3.78 -3.41 -0.96
N ILE A 6 -3.12 -2.29 -0.67
CA ILE A 6 -3.05 -1.14 -1.58
C ILE A 6 -1.67 -1.10 -2.22
N SER A 7 -1.61 -1.38 -3.52
CA SER A 7 -0.41 -1.23 -4.34
C SER A 7 -0.26 0.24 -4.75
N GLY A 8 0.56 0.97 -4.01
CA GLY A 8 0.74 2.42 -4.12
C GLY A 8 1.64 2.84 -5.28
N THR A 9 1.59 2.18 -6.42
CA THR A 9 2.34 2.58 -7.63
C THR A 9 1.41 2.76 -8.82
N ALA A 10 1.62 3.83 -9.59
CA ALA A 10 0.95 4.01 -10.88
C ALA A 10 1.67 3.28 -12.03
N ARG A 11 2.80 2.62 -11.76
CA ARG A 11 3.58 1.89 -12.77
C ARG A 11 3.03 0.48 -12.95
N LYS A 12 2.55 0.14 -14.15
CA LYS A 12 2.02 -1.20 -14.48
C LYS A 12 3.06 -2.31 -14.34
N GLN A 13 4.32 -1.98 -14.62
CA GLN A 13 5.46 -2.89 -14.46
C GLN A 13 6.38 -2.33 -13.38
N GLY A 14 6.06 -2.58 -12.13
CA GLY A 14 6.82 -2.05 -10.99
C GLY A 14 6.97 -3.05 -9.87
N ARG A 15 8.12 -3.05 -9.21
CA ARG A 15 8.44 -3.93 -8.08
C ARG A 15 7.39 -3.87 -6.96
N THR A 16 6.84 -2.70 -6.70
CA THR A 16 5.76 -2.53 -5.71
C THR A 16 4.52 -3.33 -6.09
N ARG A 17 4.15 -3.34 -7.37
CA ARG A 17 3.02 -4.12 -7.88
C ARG A 17 3.27 -5.62 -7.75
N ILE A 18 4.48 -6.08 -8.07
CA ILE A 18 4.88 -7.49 -7.92
C ILE A 18 4.74 -7.93 -6.46
N ALA A 19 5.30 -7.15 -5.54
CA ALA A 19 5.21 -7.45 -4.11
C ALA A 19 3.76 -7.44 -3.60
N ALA A 20 2.96 -6.45 -3.99
CA ALA A 20 1.55 -6.37 -3.63
C ALA A 20 0.76 -7.57 -4.15
N SER A 21 0.99 -7.96 -5.41
CA SER A 21 0.35 -9.13 -6.03
C SER A 21 0.74 -10.43 -5.33
N TYR A 22 2.00 -10.57 -4.92
CA TYR A 22 2.45 -11.72 -4.14
C TYR A 22 1.72 -11.81 -2.78
N ILE A 23 1.67 -10.69 -2.04
CA ILE A 23 0.97 -10.64 -0.74
C ILE A 23 -0.51 -10.97 -0.93
N THR A 24 -1.16 -10.35 -1.91
CA THR A 24 -2.57 -10.56 -2.23
C THR A 24 -2.88 -12.05 -2.47
N ARG A 25 -2.09 -12.72 -3.31
CA ARG A 25 -2.29 -14.15 -3.60
C ARG A 25 -2.02 -15.04 -2.39
N THR A 26 -0.95 -14.74 -1.65
CA THR A 26 -0.52 -15.58 -0.51
C THR A 26 -1.50 -15.51 0.65
N TYR A 27 -2.06 -14.35 0.92
CA TYR A 27 -2.95 -14.12 2.06
C TYR A 27 -4.44 -14.03 1.66
N GLN A 28 -4.77 -14.35 0.39
CA GLN A 28 -6.15 -14.29 -0.14
C GLN A 28 -6.82 -12.92 0.14
N ALA A 29 -6.04 -11.85 -0.03
CA ALA A 29 -6.46 -10.48 0.22
C ALA A 29 -7.15 -9.84 -0.99
N GLU A 30 -7.87 -8.75 -0.77
CA GLU A 30 -8.37 -7.88 -1.83
C GLU A 30 -7.26 -6.92 -2.28
N LEU A 31 -7.07 -6.73 -3.58
CA LEU A 31 -6.06 -5.83 -4.14
C LEU A 31 -6.70 -4.55 -4.68
N ILE A 32 -6.25 -3.41 -4.20
CA ILE A 32 -6.42 -2.10 -4.82
C ILE A 32 -5.11 -1.75 -5.53
N ASP A 33 -5.07 -1.95 -6.84
CA ASP A 33 -3.88 -1.68 -7.67
C ASP A 33 -3.99 -0.30 -8.32
N LEU A 34 -3.28 0.69 -7.79
CA LEU A 34 -3.33 2.08 -8.28
C LEU A 34 -2.70 2.27 -9.68
N SER A 35 -2.14 1.23 -10.28
CA SER A 35 -1.72 1.27 -11.69
C SER A 35 -2.89 1.03 -12.67
N GLU A 36 -3.97 0.44 -12.20
CA GLU A 36 -5.18 0.10 -12.95
C GLU A 36 -6.41 0.80 -12.37
N PHE A 37 -6.41 1.02 -11.06
CA PHE A 37 -7.49 1.61 -10.28
C PHE A 37 -7.35 3.14 -10.28
N ILE A 38 -7.90 3.78 -11.29
CA ILE A 38 -7.72 5.22 -11.54
C ILE A 38 -8.58 6.03 -10.59
N LEU A 39 -7.94 6.94 -9.85
CA LEU A 39 -8.56 7.94 -9.00
C LEU A 39 -8.30 9.34 -9.56
N PRO A 40 -9.24 10.28 -9.48
CA PRO A 40 -8.94 11.69 -9.76
C PRO A 40 -7.99 12.24 -8.69
N ILE A 41 -7.39 13.39 -8.95
CA ILE A 41 -6.68 14.12 -7.90
C ILE A 41 -7.71 14.57 -6.87
N PHE A 42 -7.46 14.27 -5.60
CA PHE A 42 -8.30 14.71 -4.50
C PHE A 42 -8.30 16.24 -4.41
N ASN A 43 -9.49 16.84 -4.44
CA ASN A 43 -9.68 18.29 -4.37
C ASN A 43 -10.58 18.72 -3.19
N GLY A 44 -11.11 17.75 -2.42
CA GLY A 44 -11.98 18.01 -1.28
C GLY A 44 -13.46 18.20 -1.62
N ASP A 45 -13.85 18.18 -2.90
CA ASP A 45 -15.26 18.31 -3.29
C ASP A 45 -16.06 17.04 -2.96
N GLU A 46 -17.24 17.21 -2.39
CA GLU A 46 -18.11 16.10 -2.02
C GLU A 46 -18.54 15.24 -3.22
N GLU A 47 -18.63 15.84 -4.40
CA GLU A 47 -18.99 15.16 -5.64
C GLU A 47 -18.02 14.02 -5.98
N GLN A 48 -16.75 14.14 -5.62
CA GLN A 48 -15.78 13.09 -5.81
C GLN A 48 -16.13 11.78 -5.07
N ASN A 49 -16.89 11.89 -3.97
CA ASN A 49 -17.34 10.71 -3.21
C ASN A 49 -18.35 9.84 -3.99
N SER A 50 -19.00 10.38 -5.00
CA SER A 50 -19.94 9.65 -5.86
C SER A 50 -19.27 8.79 -6.92
N LEU A 51 -17.98 9.03 -7.19
CA LEU A 51 -17.22 8.32 -8.22
C LEU A 51 -17.04 6.84 -7.83
N GLU A 52 -17.23 5.96 -8.81
CA GLU A 52 -17.24 4.51 -8.58
C GLU A 52 -15.96 4.00 -7.89
N ASN A 53 -14.79 4.40 -8.38
CA ASN A 53 -13.52 3.95 -7.80
C ASN A 53 -13.29 4.54 -6.39
N VAL A 54 -13.73 5.76 -6.13
CA VAL A 54 -13.65 6.35 -4.79
C VAL A 54 -14.53 5.58 -3.81
N ARG A 55 -15.76 5.25 -4.20
CA ARG A 55 -16.67 4.42 -3.38
C ARG A 55 -16.09 3.03 -3.12
N LYS A 56 -15.55 2.38 -4.16
CA LYS A 56 -14.91 1.07 -4.03
C LYS A 56 -13.71 1.13 -3.07
N LEU A 57 -12.83 2.12 -3.22
CA LEU A 57 -11.70 2.30 -2.32
C LEU A 57 -12.15 2.45 -0.86
N LYS A 58 -13.12 3.33 -0.61
CA LYS A 58 -13.68 3.55 0.74
C LYS A 58 -14.31 2.28 1.31
N ALA A 59 -15.10 1.57 0.52
CA ALA A 59 -15.76 0.34 0.95
C ALA A 59 -14.74 -0.76 1.26
N SER A 60 -13.78 -1.02 0.35
CA SER A 60 -12.75 -2.05 0.54
C SER A 60 -11.94 -1.83 1.81
N VAL A 61 -11.52 -0.58 2.07
CA VAL A 61 -10.75 -0.27 3.28
C VAL A 61 -11.62 -0.31 4.52
N LYS A 62 -12.87 0.17 4.46
CA LYS A 62 -13.81 0.15 5.59
C LYS A 62 -14.15 -1.28 6.04
N GLU A 63 -14.39 -2.18 5.09
CA GLU A 63 -14.78 -3.57 5.35
C GLU A 63 -13.60 -4.48 5.73
N ALA A 64 -12.37 -4.06 5.50
CA ALA A 64 -11.19 -4.85 5.85
C ALA A 64 -10.98 -4.90 7.36
N ASP A 65 -10.56 -6.07 7.86
CA ASP A 65 -10.08 -6.25 9.23
C ASP A 65 -8.66 -5.68 9.41
N ALA A 66 -7.85 -5.68 8.34
CA ALA A 66 -6.49 -5.15 8.31
C ALA A 66 -6.14 -4.61 6.93
N VAL A 67 -5.19 -3.67 6.87
CA VAL A 67 -4.74 -3.07 5.62
C VAL A 67 -3.23 -3.22 5.46
N VAL A 68 -2.79 -3.49 4.24
CA VAL A 68 -1.37 -3.50 3.86
C VAL A 68 -1.13 -2.37 2.87
N LEU A 69 -0.25 -1.43 3.21
CA LEU A 69 0.14 -0.34 2.34
C LEU A 69 1.53 -0.63 1.76
N LEU A 70 1.63 -0.62 0.43
CA LEU A 70 2.91 -0.70 -0.27
C LEU A 70 3.15 0.58 -1.06
N SER A 71 4.35 1.14 -0.98
CA SER A 71 4.75 2.31 -1.77
C SER A 71 6.15 2.16 -2.34
N PRO A 72 6.40 2.60 -3.58
CA PRO A 72 7.76 2.93 -3.96
C PRO A 72 8.20 4.17 -3.18
N GLU A 73 9.51 4.32 -2.99
CA GLU A 73 10.07 5.59 -2.53
C GLU A 73 10.40 6.47 -3.72
N TYR A 74 9.75 7.63 -3.82
CA TYR A 74 10.04 8.67 -4.79
C TYR A 74 10.43 9.95 -4.07
N HIS A 75 11.66 10.44 -4.34
CA HIS A 75 12.16 11.68 -3.77
C HIS A 75 11.98 11.75 -2.24
N SER A 76 12.39 10.69 -1.54
CA SER A 76 12.31 10.58 -0.07
C SER A 76 10.88 10.61 0.50
N GLY A 77 9.89 10.14 -0.26
CA GLY A 77 8.51 10.04 0.21
C GLY A 77 7.77 8.85 -0.40
N MET A 78 6.56 8.60 0.09
CA MET A 78 5.65 7.68 -0.59
C MET A 78 5.27 8.23 -1.98
N SER A 79 4.77 7.39 -2.87
CA SER A 79 4.29 7.83 -4.17
C SER A 79 3.12 8.82 -4.05
N GLY A 80 3.03 9.74 -4.98
CA GLY A 80 1.87 10.62 -5.09
C GLY A 80 0.56 9.85 -5.32
N ALA A 81 0.61 8.72 -6.02
CA ALA A 81 -0.55 7.87 -6.23
C ALA A 81 -1.10 7.31 -4.91
N LEU A 82 -0.23 6.79 -4.03
CA LEU A 82 -0.67 6.31 -2.72
C LEU A 82 -1.18 7.47 -1.85
N LYS A 83 -0.43 8.59 -1.79
CA LYS A 83 -0.86 9.75 -1.01
C LYS A 83 -2.23 10.25 -1.46
N ASN A 84 -2.46 10.34 -2.77
CA ASN A 84 -3.76 10.73 -3.33
C ASN A 84 -4.87 9.74 -2.95
N ALA A 85 -4.62 8.45 -2.98
CA ALA A 85 -5.61 7.45 -2.54
C ALA A 85 -5.94 7.60 -1.05
N LEU A 86 -4.93 7.85 -0.21
CA LEU A 86 -5.11 8.05 1.23
C LEU A 86 -5.88 9.35 1.54
N ASP A 87 -5.81 10.37 0.69
CA ASP A 87 -6.56 11.62 0.88
C ASP A 87 -8.09 11.45 0.71
N PHE A 88 -8.54 10.41 0.00
CA PHE A 88 -9.95 10.03 -0.04
C PHE A 88 -10.43 9.26 1.18
N LEU A 89 -9.53 8.83 2.06
CA LEU A 89 -9.81 8.00 3.23
C LEU A 89 -9.67 8.82 4.52
N SER A 90 -10.32 8.39 5.56
CA SER A 90 -10.35 9.08 6.84
C SER A 90 -10.30 8.10 8.02
N ASN A 91 -10.49 8.61 9.22
CA ASN A 91 -10.67 7.80 10.41
C ASN A 91 -11.87 6.82 10.30
N GLU A 92 -12.86 7.13 9.48
CA GLU A 92 -14.00 6.24 9.23
C GLU A 92 -13.56 4.88 8.66
N GLN A 93 -12.52 4.86 7.82
CA GLN A 93 -11.98 3.64 7.23
C GLN A 93 -10.87 3.02 8.07
N PHE A 94 -10.12 3.81 8.82
CA PHE A 94 -8.87 3.36 9.45
C PHE A 94 -8.88 3.26 10.97
N SER A 95 -9.83 3.88 11.69
CA SER A 95 -9.77 3.98 13.15
C SER A 95 -9.59 2.62 13.83
N GLY A 96 -8.50 2.48 14.58
CA GLY A 96 -8.15 1.25 15.31
C GLY A 96 -7.71 0.06 14.44
N LYS A 97 -7.72 0.20 13.11
CA LYS A 97 -7.44 -0.88 12.17
C LYS A 97 -5.92 -1.16 12.09
N PRO A 98 -5.49 -2.42 12.19
CA PRO A 98 -4.10 -2.79 11.98
C PRO A 98 -3.65 -2.45 10.57
N VAL A 99 -2.49 -1.78 10.45
CA VAL A 99 -1.90 -1.42 9.15
C VAL A 99 -0.45 -1.86 9.10
N ALA A 100 -0.10 -2.68 8.11
CA ALA A 100 1.27 -3.06 7.80
C ALA A 100 1.83 -2.19 6.67
N LEU A 101 3.12 -1.84 6.78
CA LEU A 101 3.79 -0.96 5.83
C LEU A 101 4.95 -1.66 5.13
N PHE A 102 4.97 -1.53 3.80
CA PHE A 102 6.06 -1.99 2.94
C PHE A 102 6.51 -0.86 2.01
N ALA A 103 7.80 -0.70 1.85
CA ALA A 103 8.36 0.20 0.84
C ALA A 103 9.19 -0.59 -0.17
N CYS A 104 9.10 -0.23 -1.46
CA CYS A 104 9.98 -0.76 -2.49
C CYS A 104 10.99 0.29 -2.89
N ALA A 105 12.27 0.00 -2.67
CA ALA A 105 13.36 0.92 -2.97
C ALA A 105 14.09 0.59 -4.28
N GLY A 106 14.75 1.59 -4.82
CA GLY A 106 15.47 1.48 -6.09
C GLY A 106 16.97 1.15 -5.99
N GLY A 107 17.57 1.20 -4.80
CA GLY A 107 19.03 1.19 -4.72
C GLY A 107 19.66 0.80 -3.38
N GLY A 108 19.05 -0.04 -2.56
CA GLY A 108 19.69 -0.65 -1.39
C GLY A 108 19.90 0.26 -0.15
N LYS A 109 19.51 1.53 -0.24
CA LYS A 109 19.58 2.50 0.86
C LYS A 109 18.30 3.34 1.02
N GLY A 110 17.29 3.11 0.19
CA GLY A 110 16.02 3.82 0.20
C GLY A 110 14.92 3.07 0.94
N GLY A 111 13.71 3.63 0.90
CA GLY A 111 12.51 3.02 1.45
C GLY A 111 12.16 3.46 2.87
N MET A 112 13.12 3.85 3.67
CA MET A 112 12.88 4.24 5.07
C MET A 112 12.07 5.54 5.19
N ASN A 113 12.30 6.50 4.30
CA ASN A 113 11.55 7.75 4.30
C ASN A 113 10.10 7.53 3.85
N ALA A 114 9.88 6.66 2.86
CA ALA A 114 8.53 6.28 2.45
C ALA A 114 7.78 5.57 3.58
N LEU A 115 8.44 4.64 4.32
CA LEU A 115 7.87 3.99 5.49
C LEU A 115 7.51 5.00 6.58
N ALA A 116 8.42 5.92 6.92
CA ALA A 116 8.18 6.97 7.90
C ALA A 116 7.01 7.87 7.48
N ASN A 117 6.96 8.27 6.21
CA ASN A 117 5.89 9.10 5.67
C ASN A 117 4.53 8.38 5.70
N MET A 118 4.47 7.11 5.27
CA MET A 118 3.24 6.30 5.38
C MET A 118 2.78 6.15 6.83
N ARG A 119 3.71 5.95 7.78
CA ARG A 119 3.39 5.83 9.21
C ARG A 119 2.77 7.11 9.77
N ILE A 120 3.30 8.27 9.40
CA ILE A 120 2.78 9.58 9.82
C ILE A 120 1.35 9.76 9.28
N VAL A 121 1.13 9.49 7.99
CA VAL A 121 -0.18 9.65 7.35
C VAL A 121 -1.20 8.67 7.93
N ALA A 122 -0.85 7.38 8.06
CA ALA A 122 -1.73 6.37 8.64
C ALA A 122 -2.12 6.69 10.10
N ARG A 123 -1.16 7.20 10.90
CA ARG A 123 -1.46 7.70 12.24
C ARG A 123 -2.44 8.88 12.20
N GLY A 124 -2.31 9.77 11.23
CA GLY A 124 -3.20 10.93 11.06
C GLY A 124 -4.66 10.55 10.85
N VAL A 125 -4.93 9.35 10.33
CA VAL A 125 -6.28 8.77 10.16
C VAL A 125 -6.62 7.73 11.24
N TYR A 126 -5.91 7.74 12.36
CA TYR A 126 -6.13 6.86 13.53
C TYR A 126 -5.92 5.36 13.28
N ALA A 127 -5.16 4.99 12.27
CA ALA A 127 -4.76 3.61 12.04
C ALA A 127 -3.84 3.09 13.16
N ASN A 128 -3.97 1.82 13.48
CA ASN A 128 -3.05 1.12 14.38
C ASN A 128 -1.90 0.53 13.56
N VAL A 129 -0.90 1.36 13.25
CA VAL A 129 0.25 0.92 12.46
C VAL A 129 1.10 -0.04 13.28
N ILE A 130 1.23 -1.29 12.81
CA ILE A 130 2.04 -2.31 13.50
C ILE A 130 3.51 -1.89 13.54
N THR A 131 4.25 -2.41 14.53
CA THR A 131 5.65 -2.02 14.76
C THR A 131 6.58 -2.52 13.66
N LYS A 132 6.36 -3.74 13.16
CA LYS A 132 7.15 -4.31 12.08
C LYS A 132 6.81 -3.64 10.74
N GLN A 133 7.85 -3.38 9.96
CA GLN A 133 7.75 -2.82 8.62
C GLN A 133 8.92 -3.34 7.78
N LEU A 134 8.83 -3.29 6.46
CA LEU A 134 9.84 -3.89 5.59
C LEU A 134 10.13 -3.02 4.37
N VAL A 135 11.42 -2.86 4.07
CA VAL A 135 11.87 -2.39 2.76
C VAL A 135 12.19 -3.58 1.87
N LEU A 136 11.62 -3.59 0.69
CA LEU A 136 11.91 -4.55 -0.37
C LEU A 136 12.84 -3.88 -1.40
N ASP A 137 14.10 -4.28 -1.38
CA ASP A 137 15.11 -3.87 -2.35
C ASP A 137 14.97 -4.66 -3.66
N PRO A 138 15.65 -4.25 -4.76
CA PRO A 138 15.63 -4.98 -6.02
C PRO A 138 15.98 -6.48 -5.88
N ILE A 139 16.92 -6.82 -5.01
CA ILE A 139 17.31 -8.21 -4.74
C ILE A 139 16.19 -9.07 -4.16
N HIS A 140 15.15 -8.47 -3.61
CA HIS A 140 13.99 -9.15 -3.05
C HIS A 140 12.90 -9.44 -4.09
N ILE A 141 13.02 -8.92 -5.31
CA ILE A 141 12.00 -9.01 -6.35
C ILE A 141 12.53 -9.84 -7.52
N ASP A 142 11.79 -10.85 -7.88
CA ASP A 142 11.99 -11.65 -9.07
C ASP A 142 11.09 -11.08 -10.19
N GLU A 143 11.65 -10.18 -10.98
CA GLU A 143 10.91 -9.50 -12.06
C GLU A 143 10.60 -10.45 -13.21
N GLU A 144 11.44 -11.47 -13.45
CA GLU A 144 11.23 -12.47 -14.51
C GLU A 144 10.00 -13.34 -14.22
N HIS A 145 9.89 -13.86 -13.00
CA HIS A 145 8.77 -14.71 -12.60
C HIS A 145 7.62 -13.93 -11.95
N GLN A 146 7.67 -12.60 -11.94
CA GLN A 146 6.65 -11.70 -11.37
C GLN A 146 6.26 -12.08 -9.93
N THR A 147 7.29 -12.34 -9.11
CA THR A 147 7.14 -12.73 -7.71
C THR A 147 8.25 -12.14 -6.84
N VAL A 148 8.29 -12.52 -5.59
CA VAL A 148 9.36 -12.16 -4.66
C VAL A 148 10.26 -13.35 -4.39
N THR A 149 11.53 -13.11 -4.04
CA THR A 149 12.51 -14.16 -3.73
C THR A 149 12.16 -14.90 -2.44
N GLU A 150 12.71 -16.08 -2.21
CA GLU A 150 12.45 -16.88 -0.99
C GLU A 150 12.82 -16.12 0.29
N ALA A 151 13.94 -15.36 0.27
CA ALA A 151 14.32 -14.51 1.39
C ALA A 151 13.28 -13.44 1.68
N ALA A 152 12.71 -12.82 0.64
CA ALA A 152 11.65 -11.83 0.80
C ALA A 152 10.34 -12.45 1.29
N LYS A 153 10.00 -13.67 0.89
CA LYS A 153 8.81 -14.40 1.40
C LYS A 153 8.88 -14.58 2.91
N ALA A 154 10.04 -15.01 3.42
CA ALA A 154 10.26 -15.17 4.86
C ALA A 154 10.14 -13.83 5.62
N ASN A 155 10.72 -12.76 5.06
CA ASN A 155 10.65 -11.43 5.65
C ASN A 155 9.22 -10.86 5.65
N ILE A 156 8.47 -11.02 4.55
CA ILE A 156 7.06 -10.60 4.46
C ILE A 156 6.22 -11.34 5.51
N LYS A 157 6.39 -12.68 5.61
CA LYS A 157 5.68 -13.49 6.60
C LYS A 157 5.99 -13.06 8.05
N ASN A 158 7.20 -12.56 8.31
CA ASN A 158 7.55 -12.07 9.64
C ASN A 158 6.90 -10.72 9.98
N VAL A 159 6.45 -9.96 9.00
CA VAL A 159 5.71 -8.69 9.19
C VAL A 159 4.23 -8.95 9.36
N LEU A 160 3.64 -9.80 8.53
CA LEU A 160 2.22 -10.15 8.49
C LEU A 160 1.92 -11.36 9.36
#